data_2e8c6e50f13c6e087e99e836a11d05b9
#
_entry.id   2e8c6e50f13c6e087e99e836a11d05b9
#
_cell.length_a   1.000
_cell.length_b   1.000
_cell.length_c   1.000
_cell.angle_alpha   90.00
_cell.angle_beta   90.00
_cell.angle_gamma   90.00
#
_symmetry.space_group_name_H-M   'P 1'
#
loop_
_entity.id
_entity.type
_entity.pdbx_description
1 polymer ?
#
loop_
_entity_poly.entity_id
_entity_poly.type
_entity_poly.pdbx_seq_one_letter_code
_entity_poly.pdbx_strand_id
1 'polypeptide(L)'
;AYDEAEKIYKNDSSSEEELTNAYISLRTAIDSLEKEKAPELTEGVYTATGKIDDTEYITDTRFLVGEDGKKSDIYLKSKDIQQFEYYDLTSQEYKEAKLIKNDKEEVAGIEFSLNEMANSVSIRYQTADGKTAQGLLTFVDMSKQEVNKDSLKEIINTAQEKLKDAAENPENYDSKAVSALQTAVSNGTEVFK
;
A
#
# COMPACT_ATOMS: atom_id res chain seq x y z
N ALA A 1 -15.27 11.94 -16.67
CA ALA A 1 -15.45 12.06 -15.20
C ALA A 1 -16.43 13.21 -14.86
N TYR A 2 -16.16 14.46 -15.25
CA TYR A 2 -16.98 15.62 -14.87
C TYR A 2 -18.46 15.50 -15.29
N ASP A 3 -18.72 15.23 -16.56
CA ASP A 3 -20.10 15.13 -17.09
C ASP A 3 -20.93 14.04 -16.43
N GLU A 4 -20.27 12.93 -16.04
CA GLU A 4 -20.93 11.82 -15.35
C GLU A 4 -21.23 12.17 -13.90
N ALA A 5 -20.27 12.76 -13.21
CA ALA A 5 -20.46 13.23 -11.84
C ALA A 5 -21.56 14.32 -11.76
N GLU A 6 -21.64 15.21 -12.74
CA GLU A 6 -22.70 16.23 -12.82
C GLU A 6 -24.09 15.61 -12.99
N LYS A 7 -24.23 14.53 -13.79
CA LYS A 7 -25.49 13.80 -13.93
C LYS A 7 -25.93 13.15 -12.62
N ILE A 8 -24.98 12.49 -11.94
CA ILE A 8 -25.23 11.82 -10.66
C ILE A 8 -25.64 12.85 -9.61
N TYR A 9 -24.93 13.99 -9.54
CA TYR A 9 -25.25 15.08 -8.61
C TYR A 9 -26.65 15.69 -8.83
N LYS A 10 -27.08 15.82 -10.09
CA LYS A 10 -28.40 16.36 -10.44
C LYS A 10 -29.56 15.37 -10.30
N ASN A 11 -29.27 14.13 -10.01
CA ASN A 11 -30.27 13.09 -9.84
C ASN A 11 -30.60 12.89 -8.35
N ASP A 12 -31.75 13.40 -7.90
CA ASP A 12 -32.20 13.28 -6.51
C ASP A 12 -32.40 11.84 -6.01
N SER A 13 -32.38 10.86 -6.91
CA SER A 13 -32.52 9.43 -6.61
C SER A 13 -31.17 8.68 -6.64
N SER A 14 -30.05 9.38 -6.77
CA SER A 14 -28.73 8.75 -6.76
C SER A 14 -28.45 8.08 -5.43
N SER A 15 -27.95 6.87 -5.51
CA SER A 15 -27.55 6.09 -4.34
C SER A 15 -26.26 6.67 -3.72
N GLU A 16 -26.00 6.38 -2.46
CA GLU A 16 -24.77 6.73 -1.76
C GLU A 16 -23.55 6.15 -2.49
N GLU A 17 -23.67 4.95 -3.05
CA GLU A 17 -22.62 4.32 -3.84
C GLU A 17 -22.32 5.09 -5.13
N GLU A 18 -23.34 5.53 -5.87
CA GLU A 18 -23.17 6.33 -7.09
C GLU A 18 -22.52 7.68 -6.79
N LEU A 19 -22.94 8.36 -5.71
CA LEU A 19 -22.36 9.62 -5.26
C LEU A 19 -20.88 9.43 -4.87
N THR A 20 -20.57 8.37 -4.13
CA THR A 20 -19.20 8.04 -3.71
C THR A 20 -18.31 7.75 -4.92
N ASN A 21 -18.79 6.95 -5.86
CA ASN A 21 -18.03 6.62 -7.08
C ASN A 21 -17.78 7.87 -7.94
N ALA A 22 -18.77 8.76 -8.06
CA ALA A 22 -18.63 10.03 -8.78
C ALA A 22 -17.59 10.95 -8.10
N TYR A 23 -17.65 11.07 -6.78
CA TYR A 23 -16.67 11.84 -5.99
C TYR A 23 -15.25 11.30 -6.19
N ILE A 24 -15.07 9.99 -6.07
CA ILE A 24 -13.78 9.31 -6.24
C ILE A 24 -13.23 9.55 -7.66
N SER A 25 -14.07 9.37 -8.68
CA SER A 25 -13.68 9.60 -10.09
C SER A 25 -13.23 11.02 -10.34
N LEU A 26 -13.95 12.00 -9.78
CA LEU A 26 -13.57 13.42 -9.90
C LEU A 26 -12.27 13.72 -9.17
N ARG A 27 -12.12 13.21 -7.96
CA ARG A 27 -10.92 13.40 -7.15
C ARG A 27 -9.69 12.84 -7.85
N THR A 28 -9.78 11.60 -8.33
CA THR A 28 -8.70 10.95 -9.10
C THR A 28 -8.35 11.75 -10.37
N ALA A 29 -9.36 12.28 -11.07
CA ALA A 29 -9.13 13.12 -12.25
C ALA A 29 -8.43 14.45 -11.87
N ILE A 30 -8.82 15.09 -10.77
CA ILE A 30 -8.18 16.29 -10.24
C ILE A 30 -6.72 16.03 -9.90
N ASP A 31 -6.46 14.97 -9.12
CA ASP A 31 -5.10 14.59 -8.72
C ASP A 31 -4.22 14.24 -9.95
N SER A 32 -4.84 13.73 -11.01
CA SER A 32 -4.16 13.49 -12.28
C SER A 32 -3.81 14.78 -13.04
N LEU A 33 -4.57 15.86 -12.84
CA LEU A 33 -4.29 17.17 -13.42
C LEU A 33 -3.20 17.93 -12.65
N GLU A 34 -3.09 17.68 -11.33
CA GLU A 34 -2.07 18.30 -10.49
C GLU A 34 -0.66 17.71 -10.65
N LYS A 35 -0.48 16.83 -11.65
CA LYS A 35 0.83 16.19 -11.97
C LYS A 35 2.01 17.16 -12.12
N GLU A 36 1.77 18.42 -12.36
CA GLU A 36 2.85 19.43 -12.51
C GLU A 36 3.50 19.83 -11.17
N LYS A 37 2.99 19.38 -10.01
CA LYS A 37 3.50 19.79 -8.69
C LYS A 37 3.93 18.67 -7.75
N ALA A 38 3.57 17.42 -8.04
CA ALA A 38 4.13 16.32 -7.26
C ALA A 38 5.62 16.16 -7.61
N PRO A 39 6.54 16.05 -6.64
CA PRO A 39 7.93 15.76 -6.95
C PRO A 39 7.97 14.48 -7.77
N GLU A 40 8.63 14.55 -8.93
CA GLU A 40 8.85 13.40 -9.80
C GLU A 40 9.66 12.37 -9.02
N LEU A 41 9.00 11.30 -8.58
CA LEU A 41 9.67 10.23 -7.84
C LEU A 41 10.62 9.54 -8.81
N THR A 42 11.89 9.48 -8.44
CA THR A 42 12.90 8.74 -9.19
C THR A 42 12.89 7.28 -8.77
N GLU A 43 13.33 6.39 -9.68
CA GLU A 43 13.48 4.97 -9.36
C GLU A 43 14.12 4.72 -7.98
N GLY A 44 13.55 3.79 -7.21
CA GLY A 44 14.07 3.41 -5.92
C GLY A 44 13.01 2.99 -4.91
N VAL A 45 13.46 2.62 -3.72
CA VAL A 45 12.61 2.24 -2.60
C VAL A 45 12.20 3.48 -1.82
N TYR A 46 10.94 3.56 -1.47
CA TYR A 46 10.36 4.65 -0.68
C TYR A 46 9.65 4.13 0.56
N THR A 47 9.77 4.88 1.65
CA THR A 47 8.84 4.82 2.77
C THR A 47 7.88 5.99 2.67
N ALA A 48 6.67 5.80 3.18
CA ALA A 48 5.62 6.82 3.17
C ALA A 48 4.65 6.62 4.34
N THR A 49 3.73 7.54 4.47
CA THR A 49 2.51 7.37 5.24
C THR A 49 1.34 7.20 4.27
N GLY A 50 0.60 6.11 4.38
CA GLY A 50 -0.69 5.95 3.72
C GLY A 50 -1.76 6.69 4.50
N LYS A 51 -2.53 7.54 3.84
CA LYS A 51 -3.57 8.36 4.45
C LYS A 51 -4.90 8.06 3.77
N ILE A 52 -5.89 7.60 4.52
CA ILE A 52 -7.23 7.31 4.01
C ILE A 52 -8.15 8.46 4.40
N ASP A 53 -8.70 9.16 3.40
CA ASP A 53 -9.66 10.27 3.54
C ASP A 53 -9.31 11.31 4.61
N ASP A 54 -8.03 11.62 4.78
CA ASP A 54 -7.53 12.56 5.76
C ASP A 54 -7.77 12.18 7.25
N THR A 55 -8.25 10.98 7.52
CA THR A 55 -8.65 10.55 8.87
C THR A 55 -7.87 9.36 9.42
N GLU A 56 -7.47 8.42 8.58
CA GLU A 56 -6.73 7.24 8.99
C GLU A 56 -5.31 7.26 8.43
N TYR A 57 -4.32 6.92 9.26
CA TYR A 57 -2.91 6.94 8.89
C TYR A 57 -2.30 5.55 9.04
N ILE A 58 -1.68 5.07 7.97
CA ILE A 58 -0.89 3.83 7.93
C ILE A 58 0.57 4.22 7.83
N THR A 59 1.25 4.30 8.97
CA THR A 59 2.62 4.84 9.08
C THR A 59 3.69 3.94 8.47
N ASP A 60 3.51 2.62 8.51
CA ASP A 60 4.44 1.66 7.93
C ASP A 60 4.03 1.32 6.48
N THR A 61 4.18 2.29 5.60
CA THR A 61 3.94 2.14 4.15
C THR A 61 5.28 2.17 3.42
N ARG A 62 5.47 1.26 2.48
CA ARG A 62 6.64 1.24 1.60
C ARG A 62 6.26 0.80 0.20
N PHE A 63 7.01 1.21 -0.78
CA PHE A 63 6.83 0.81 -2.18
C PHE A 63 8.12 0.98 -2.98
N LEU A 64 8.17 0.32 -4.13
CA LEU A 64 9.20 0.50 -5.15
C LEU A 64 8.66 1.44 -6.23
N VAL A 65 9.46 2.40 -6.65
CA VAL A 65 9.21 3.20 -7.86
C VAL A 65 10.12 2.67 -8.96
N GLY A 66 9.53 2.24 -10.07
CA GLY A 66 10.26 1.77 -11.25
C GLY A 66 10.76 2.91 -12.15
N GLU A 67 11.53 2.58 -13.18
CA GLU A 67 12.00 3.53 -14.21
C GLU A 67 10.84 4.25 -14.91
N ASP A 68 9.67 3.61 -15.00
CA ASP A 68 8.45 4.17 -15.58
C ASP A 68 7.64 5.04 -14.60
N GLY A 69 8.16 5.26 -13.39
CA GLY A 69 7.54 6.06 -12.33
C GLY A 69 6.34 5.39 -11.63
N LYS A 70 6.00 4.15 -11.99
CA LYS A 70 4.92 3.43 -11.34
C LYS A 70 5.34 2.87 -10.00
N LYS A 71 4.36 2.67 -9.13
CA LYS A 71 4.57 2.13 -7.78
C LYS A 71 4.23 0.65 -7.76
N SER A 72 5.23 -0.20 -7.52
CA SER A 72 5.05 -1.62 -7.28
C SER A 72 5.38 -2.00 -5.84
N ASP A 73 5.03 -3.23 -5.48
CA ASP A 73 5.31 -3.80 -4.15
C ASP A 73 4.89 -2.86 -3.01
N ILE A 74 3.74 -2.20 -3.20
CA ILE A 74 3.17 -1.33 -2.18
C ILE A 74 2.76 -2.21 -1.01
N TYR A 75 3.35 -1.96 0.14
CA TYR A 75 3.04 -2.63 1.39
C TYR A 75 2.46 -1.64 2.39
N LEU A 76 1.29 -1.98 2.92
CA LEU A 76 0.63 -1.27 4.00
C LEU A 76 0.57 -2.19 5.22
N LYS A 77 1.13 -1.75 6.35
CA LYS A 77 0.99 -2.50 7.60
C LYS A 77 -0.36 -2.15 8.25
N SER A 78 -1.29 -3.09 8.23
CA SER A 78 -2.60 -2.92 8.86
C SER A 78 -3.03 -4.23 9.51
N LYS A 79 -3.66 -4.11 10.68
CA LYS A 79 -4.29 -5.23 11.42
C LYS A 79 -5.81 -5.14 11.37
N ASP A 80 -6.35 -3.97 11.07
CA ASP A 80 -7.77 -3.68 11.20
C ASP A 80 -8.53 -3.88 9.90
N ILE A 81 -7.82 -4.05 8.78
CA ILE A 81 -8.39 -4.26 7.44
C ILE A 81 -8.40 -5.75 7.14
N GLN A 82 -9.58 -6.31 6.84
CA GLN A 82 -9.79 -7.74 6.55
C GLN A 82 -10.03 -8.04 5.07
N GLN A 83 -10.45 -7.05 4.30
CA GLN A 83 -10.53 -7.08 2.83
C GLN A 83 -10.05 -5.74 2.30
N PHE A 84 -9.39 -5.77 1.15
CA PHE A 84 -8.89 -4.55 0.52
C PHE A 84 -8.89 -4.70 -1.00
N GLU A 85 -9.51 -3.75 -1.65
CA GLU A 85 -9.53 -3.61 -3.11
C GLU A 85 -9.01 -2.22 -3.47
N TYR A 86 -8.32 -2.11 -4.57
CA TYR A 86 -7.85 -0.85 -5.14
C TYR A 86 -8.33 -0.70 -6.58
N TYR A 87 -8.64 0.52 -6.98
CA TYR A 87 -9.10 0.81 -8.33
C TYR A 87 -7.92 0.90 -9.30
N ASP A 88 -7.90 0.03 -10.29
CA ASP A 88 -6.92 0.03 -11.38
C ASP A 88 -7.44 0.88 -12.54
N LEU A 89 -6.81 2.03 -12.80
CA LEU A 89 -7.21 2.95 -13.87
C LEU A 89 -7.04 2.35 -15.26
N THR A 90 -6.16 1.37 -15.43
CA THR A 90 -5.91 0.72 -16.73
C THR A 90 -7.06 -0.21 -17.11
N SER A 91 -7.50 -1.06 -16.19
CA SER A 91 -8.65 -1.96 -16.41
C SER A 91 -9.99 -1.29 -16.09
N GLN A 92 -10.00 -0.16 -15.40
CA GLN A 92 -11.19 0.54 -14.89
C GLN A 92 -12.04 -0.33 -13.96
N GLU A 93 -11.37 -1.16 -13.15
CA GLU A 93 -12.02 -2.09 -12.22
C GLU A 93 -11.31 -2.08 -10.86
N TYR A 94 -12.06 -2.46 -9.82
CA TYR A 94 -11.46 -2.75 -8.52
C TYR A 94 -10.79 -4.11 -8.55
N LYS A 95 -9.55 -4.16 -8.07
CA LYS A 95 -8.75 -5.39 -7.93
C LYS A 95 -8.50 -5.70 -6.47
N GLU A 96 -8.60 -6.96 -6.12
CA GLU A 96 -8.22 -7.42 -4.78
C GLU A 96 -6.72 -7.26 -4.55
N ALA A 97 -6.36 -6.72 -3.38
CA ALA A 97 -4.99 -6.73 -2.90
C ALA A 97 -4.67 -8.05 -2.20
N LYS A 98 -3.41 -8.43 -2.22
CA LYS A 98 -2.93 -9.60 -1.48
C LYS A 98 -2.86 -9.27 0.01
N LEU A 99 -3.57 -10.03 0.82
CA LEU A 99 -3.51 -9.95 2.27
C LEU A 99 -2.39 -10.85 2.81
N ILE A 100 -1.49 -10.25 3.59
CA ILE A 100 -0.45 -10.96 4.32
C ILE A 100 -1.03 -11.33 5.68
N LYS A 101 -1.10 -12.63 5.96
CA LYS A 101 -1.68 -13.14 7.20
C LYS A 101 -0.62 -13.80 8.07
N ASN A 102 -0.80 -13.69 9.39
CA ASN A 102 -0.01 -14.36 10.39
C ASN A 102 -0.47 -15.83 10.58
N ASP A 103 0.17 -16.57 11.49
CA ASP A 103 -0.15 -17.98 11.80
C ASP A 103 -1.56 -18.17 12.37
N LYS A 104 -2.18 -17.13 12.89
CA LYS A 104 -3.55 -17.13 13.39
C LYS A 104 -4.57 -16.75 12.33
N GLU A 105 -4.14 -16.66 11.06
CA GLU A 105 -4.97 -16.20 9.92
C GLU A 105 -5.45 -14.72 10.04
N GLU A 106 -4.87 -13.95 10.96
CA GLU A 106 -5.16 -12.52 11.10
C GLU A 106 -4.35 -11.72 10.09
N VAL A 107 -4.93 -10.67 9.51
CA VAL A 107 -4.23 -9.78 8.58
C VAL A 107 -3.15 -9.00 9.32
N ALA A 108 -1.95 -9.02 8.78
CA ALA A 108 -0.78 -8.29 9.28
C ALA A 108 -0.31 -7.20 8.31
N GLY A 109 -0.70 -7.31 7.04
CA GLY A 109 -0.34 -6.36 6.00
C GLY A 109 -1.11 -6.57 4.71
N ILE A 110 -1.00 -5.60 3.81
CA ILE A 110 -1.67 -5.56 2.51
C ILE A 110 -0.61 -5.26 1.45
N GLU A 111 -0.61 -5.99 0.35
CA GLU A 111 0.35 -5.84 -0.75
C GLU A 111 -0.38 -5.71 -2.08
N PHE A 112 -0.01 -4.70 -2.88
CA PHE A 112 -0.55 -4.46 -4.23
C PHE A 112 0.42 -3.61 -5.07
N SER A 113 0.10 -3.42 -6.36
CA SER A 113 0.88 -2.58 -7.27
C SER A 113 -0.04 -1.68 -8.08
N LEU A 114 0.40 -0.47 -8.38
CA LEU A 114 -0.31 0.47 -9.24
C LEU A 114 0.32 0.49 -10.63
N ASN A 115 -0.53 0.50 -11.66
CA ASN A 115 -0.11 0.60 -13.07
C ASN A 115 0.05 2.05 -13.54
N GLU A 116 -0.14 3.00 -12.66
CA GLU A 116 -0.04 4.43 -12.91
C GLU A 116 0.93 5.13 -11.94
N MET A 117 1.34 6.36 -12.31
CA MET A 117 2.22 7.19 -11.49
C MET A 117 1.48 7.95 -10.37
N ALA A 118 0.21 7.63 -10.12
CA ALA A 118 -0.62 8.33 -9.13
C ALA A 118 -0.05 8.24 -7.72
N ASN A 119 -0.23 9.32 -6.93
CA ASN A 119 0.09 9.35 -5.51
C ASN A 119 -1.12 9.02 -4.64
N SER A 120 -2.27 8.79 -5.25
CA SER A 120 -3.49 8.37 -4.59
C SER A 120 -4.21 7.30 -5.40
N VAL A 121 -4.96 6.46 -4.71
CA VAL A 121 -5.74 5.38 -5.31
C VAL A 121 -7.05 5.21 -4.56
N SER A 122 -8.14 5.04 -5.31
CA SER A 122 -9.43 4.71 -4.74
C SER A 122 -9.42 3.30 -4.18
N ILE A 123 -9.92 3.14 -2.97
CA ILE A 123 -9.94 1.86 -2.28
C ILE A 123 -11.33 1.52 -1.76
N ARG A 124 -11.59 0.22 -1.65
CA ARG A 124 -12.67 -0.36 -0.87
C ARG A 124 -12.07 -1.29 0.15
N TYR A 125 -12.55 -1.26 1.36
CA TYR A 125 -12.01 -2.12 2.40
C TYR A 125 -13.08 -2.53 3.40
N GLN A 126 -12.85 -3.63 4.09
CA GLN A 126 -13.64 -4.07 5.22
C GLN A 126 -12.76 -4.09 6.46
N THR A 127 -13.25 -3.48 7.52
CA THR A 127 -12.60 -3.47 8.83
C THR A 127 -12.90 -4.75 9.62
N ALA A 128 -12.12 -5.00 10.66
CA ALA A 128 -12.26 -6.21 11.50
C ALA A 128 -13.63 -6.32 12.20
N ASP A 129 -14.33 -5.20 12.39
CA ASP A 129 -15.70 -5.18 12.92
C ASP A 129 -16.78 -5.43 11.84
N GLY A 130 -16.35 -5.75 10.61
CA GLY A 130 -17.23 -6.11 9.49
C GLY A 130 -17.82 -4.93 8.73
N LYS A 131 -17.44 -3.70 9.04
CA LYS A 131 -17.89 -2.52 8.29
C LYS A 131 -17.14 -2.40 6.98
N THR A 132 -17.86 -2.16 5.91
CA THR A 132 -17.31 -1.81 4.61
C THR A 132 -17.21 -0.31 4.48
N ALA A 133 -16.11 0.16 3.91
CA ALA A 133 -15.88 1.56 3.60
C ALA A 133 -15.23 1.70 2.23
N GLN A 134 -15.37 2.89 1.66
CA GLN A 134 -14.67 3.32 0.46
C GLN A 134 -13.94 4.61 0.79
N GLY A 135 -12.83 4.86 0.13
CA GLY A 135 -12.06 6.07 0.38
C GLY A 135 -10.95 6.27 -0.64
N LEU A 136 -10.19 7.32 -0.44
CA LEU A 136 -8.99 7.64 -1.20
C LEU A 136 -7.76 7.38 -0.32
N LEU A 137 -6.95 6.40 -0.70
CA LEU A 137 -5.63 6.20 -0.11
C LEU A 137 -4.64 7.13 -0.81
N THR A 138 -4.02 8.02 -0.06
CA THR A 138 -2.99 8.95 -0.55
C THR A 138 -1.66 8.64 0.13
N PHE A 139 -0.57 8.62 -0.64
CA PHE A 139 0.78 8.46 -0.10
C PHE A 139 1.38 9.84 0.18
N VAL A 140 1.65 10.11 1.46
CA VAL A 140 2.25 11.37 1.95
C VAL A 140 3.58 11.09 2.67
N ASP A 141 4.34 12.13 2.96
CA ASP A 141 5.63 12.04 3.67
C ASP A 141 6.60 11.03 3.04
N MET A 142 6.60 10.99 1.70
CA MET A 142 7.42 10.05 0.94
C MET A 142 8.91 10.38 1.09
N SER A 143 9.69 9.39 1.52
CA SER A 143 11.13 9.48 1.69
C SER A 143 11.83 8.37 0.93
N LYS A 144 12.69 8.74 -0.02
CA LYS A 144 13.52 7.78 -0.75
C LYS A 144 14.56 7.19 0.19
N GLN A 145 14.65 5.87 0.18
CA GLN A 145 15.63 5.13 0.96
C GLN A 145 16.92 4.99 0.15
N GLU A 146 18.04 5.22 0.80
CA GLU A 146 19.33 4.93 0.19
C GLU A 146 19.58 3.42 0.23
N VAL A 147 19.57 2.80 -0.95
CA VAL A 147 19.81 1.35 -1.10
C VAL A 147 21.17 1.15 -1.75
N ASN A 148 22.14 0.74 -0.96
CA ASN A 148 23.49 0.36 -1.38
C ASN A 148 23.93 -0.90 -0.64
N LYS A 149 25.15 -1.40 -0.92
CA LYS A 149 25.65 -2.62 -0.25
C LYS A 149 25.77 -2.47 1.27
N ASP A 150 26.09 -1.30 1.76
CA ASP A 150 26.25 -1.08 3.19
C ASP A 150 24.87 -1.06 3.89
N SER A 151 23.90 -0.37 3.33
CA SER A 151 22.52 -0.37 3.84
C SER A 151 21.88 -1.77 3.78
N LEU A 152 22.14 -2.53 2.71
CA LEU A 152 21.69 -3.93 2.62
C LEU A 152 22.34 -4.79 3.70
N LYS A 153 23.64 -4.63 3.95
CA LYS A 153 24.35 -5.35 5.01
C LYS A 153 23.81 -5.03 6.39
N GLU A 154 23.52 -3.76 6.65
CA GLU A 154 22.94 -3.31 7.92
C GLU A 154 21.57 -3.93 8.17
N ILE A 155 20.68 -3.95 7.15
CA ILE A 155 19.35 -4.54 7.30
C ILE A 155 19.43 -6.07 7.46
N ILE A 156 20.38 -6.75 6.80
CA ILE A 156 20.64 -8.18 6.99
C ILE A 156 21.08 -8.47 8.42
N ASN A 157 22.00 -7.70 8.98
CA ASN A 157 22.44 -7.86 10.36
C ASN A 157 21.27 -7.69 11.34
N THR A 158 20.46 -6.65 11.16
CA THR A 158 19.25 -6.41 11.98
C THR A 158 18.27 -7.59 11.88
N ALA A 159 18.07 -8.13 10.68
CA ALA A 159 17.20 -9.28 10.46
C ALA A 159 17.76 -10.55 11.13
N GLN A 160 19.08 -10.76 11.12
CA GLN A 160 19.73 -11.88 11.80
C GLN A 160 19.59 -11.78 13.32
N GLU A 161 19.71 -10.59 13.90
CA GLU A 161 19.46 -10.36 15.33
C GLU A 161 18.01 -10.69 15.70
N LYS A 162 17.04 -10.29 14.86
CA LYS A 162 15.63 -10.65 15.05
C LYS A 162 15.38 -12.16 14.95
N LEU A 163 16.03 -12.83 14.02
CA LEU A 163 15.93 -14.31 13.92
C LEU A 163 16.53 -15.01 15.13
N LYS A 164 17.61 -14.48 15.69
CA LYS A 164 18.20 -15.00 16.93
C LYS A 164 17.23 -14.82 18.10
N ASP A 165 16.68 -13.63 18.27
CA ASP A 165 15.69 -13.36 19.32
C ASP A 165 14.44 -14.26 19.15
N ALA A 166 13.96 -14.46 17.92
CA ALA A 166 12.85 -15.36 17.64
C ALA A 166 13.16 -16.86 17.97
N ALA A 167 14.42 -17.26 17.86
CA ALA A 167 14.84 -18.62 18.26
C ALA A 167 14.93 -18.79 19.78
N GLU A 168 15.28 -17.72 20.51
CA GLU A 168 15.36 -17.71 21.96
C GLU A 168 13.98 -17.53 22.63
N ASN A 169 13.04 -16.83 21.97
CA ASN A 169 11.72 -16.47 22.49
C ASN A 169 10.62 -16.77 21.44
N PRO A 170 10.44 -18.04 21.01
CA PRO A 170 9.56 -18.38 19.88
C PRO A 170 8.09 -18.04 20.11
N GLU A 171 7.64 -17.96 21.35
CA GLU A 171 6.27 -17.60 21.71
C GLU A 171 5.89 -16.15 21.38
N ASN A 172 6.88 -15.29 21.18
CA ASN A 172 6.68 -13.87 20.85
C ASN A 172 6.62 -13.59 19.34
N TYR A 173 6.86 -14.60 18.50
CA TYR A 173 7.01 -14.43 17.06
C TYR A 173 6.12 -15.39 16.28
N ASP A 174 5.60 -14.88 15.16
CA ASP A 174 4.85 -15.66 14.20
C ASP A 174 5.79 -16.55 13.36
N SER A 175 5.52 -17.84 13.28
CA SER A 175 6.41 -18.80 12.63
C SER A 175 6.49 -18.62 11.11
N LYS A 176 5.39 -18.18 10.46
CA LYS A 176 5.40 -17.86 9.02
C LYS A 176 6.25 -16.62 8.75
N ALA A 177 6.14 -15.59 9.61
CA ALA A 177 6.95 -14.40 9.51
C ALA A 177 8.44 -14.71 9.73
N VAL A 178 8.80 -15.57 10.70
CA VAL A 178 10.16 -16.03 10.93
C VAL A 178 10.71 -16.75 9.70
N SER A 179 9.94 -17.67 9.11
CA SER A 179 10.34 -18.42 7.91
C SER A 179 10.52 -17.50 6.69
N ALA A 180 9.64 -16.53 6.52
CA ALA A 180 9.76 -15.52 5.46
C ALA A 180 11.03 -14.66 5.65
N LEU A 181 11.32 -14.25 6.89
CA LEU A 181 12.52 -13.47 7.22
C LEU A 181 13.81 -14.28 6.97
N GLN A 182 13.85 -15.58 7.33
CA GLN A 182 14.97 -16.46 7.03
C GLN A 182 15.24 -16.53 5.52
N THR A 183 14.20 -16.68 4.71
CA THR A 183 14.31 -16.71 3.25
C THR A 183 14.83 -15.38 2.71
N ALA A 184 14.31 -14.25 3.18
CA ALA A 184 14.76 -12.93 2.77
C ALA A 184 16.23 -12.67 3.13
N VAL A 185 16.68 -13.07 4.32
CA VAL A 185 18.09 -12.97 4.75
C VAL A 185 19.00 -13.82 3.87
N SER A 186 18.57 -15.05 3.55
CA SER A 186 19.33 -15.93 2.65
C SER A 186 19.51 -15.26 1.28
N ASN A 187 18.44 -14.79 0.68
CA ASN A 187 18.48 -14.12 -0.64
C ASN A 187 19.35 -12.86 -0.62
N GLY A 188 19.18 -12.01 0.41
CA GLY A 188 19.97 -10.80 0.56
C GLY A 188 21.46 -11.09 0.74
N THR A 189 21.81 -12.16 1.45
CA THR A 189 23.21 -12.56 1.66
C THR A 189 23.88 -13.05 0.37
N GLU A 190 23.13 -13.63 -0.55
CA GLU A 190 23.67 -14.08 -1.84
C GLU A 190 24.18 -12.95 -2.75
N VAL A 191 23.65 -11.74 -2.57
CA VAL A 191 24.09 -10.54 -3.32
C VAL A 191 25.56 -10.15 -3.00
N PHE A 192 26.10 -10.65 -1.89
CA PHE A 192 27.50 -10.37 -1.47
C PHE A 192 28.51 -11.43 -1.91
N LYS A 193 28.06 -12.52 -2.50
CA LYS A 193 28.95 -13.56 -3.06
C LYS A 193 29.38 -13.22 -4.47
#